data_cfe2b3b8ca224ae7cbbbb67792d927ea
#
_entry.id   cfe2b3b8ca224ae7cbbbb67792d927ea
#
_cell.length_a   1.000
_cell.length_b   1.000
_cell.length_c   1.000
_cell.angle_alpha   90.00
_cell.angle_beta   90.00
_cell.angle_gamma   90.00
#
_symmetry.space_group_name_H-M   'P 1'
#
loop_
_entity.id
_entity.type
_entity.pdbx_description
1 polymer ?
#
loop_
_entity_poly.entity_id
_entity_poly.type
_entity_poly.pdbx_seq_one_letter_code
_entity_poly.pdbx_strand_id
1 'polypeptide(L)'
;LGFTRAVTVLVVFCPCAFVLATPTAISAGIGNAFKHGLLIQSGEALERIASSNIAVFDKTGTLTKEKPAVVKVQTLSDISEDELIKIAASGEALSNHPIARAIMYYNKSGLYEIKNHKTLAGSGIEFEIDGKNICWEK
;
A
#
# COMPACT_ATOMS: atom_id res chain seq x y z
N LEU A 1 35.19 -59.68 -6.06
CA LEU A 1 34.33 -59.38 -7.25
C LEU A 1 32.87 -58.97 -6.90
N GLY A 2 32.26 -59.57 -5.83
CA GLY A 2 30.88 -59.27 -5.42
C GLY A 2 30.71 -57.86 -4.79
N PHE A 3 31.63 -57.50 -3.90
CA PHE A 3 31.57 -56.22 -3.18
C PHE A 3 31.72 -55.00 -4.14
N THR A 4 32.69 -55.06 -5.05
CA THR A 4 32.90 -53.98 -6.03
C THR A 4 31.68 -53.79 -6.94
N ARG A 5 31.08 -54.90 -7.40
CA ARG A 5 29.84 -54.84 -8.20
C ARG A 5 28.67 -54.26 -7.42
N ALA A 6 28.50 -54.62 -6.14
CA ALA A 6 27.45 -54.07 -5.28
C ALA A 6 27.60 -52.56 -5.10
N VAL A 7 28.83 -52.10 -4.83
CA VAL A 7 29.11 -50.66 -4.68
C VAL A 7 28.86 -49.91 -6.00
N THR A 8 29.26 -50.47 -7.15
CA THR A 8 29.03 -49.89 -8.46
C THR A 8 27.51 -49.71 -8.73
N VAL A 9 26.74 -50.76 -8.43
CA VAL A 9 25.27 -50.67 -8.59
C VAL A 9 24.67 -49.58 -7.72
N LEU A 10 25.07 -49.49 -6.45
CA LEU A 10 24.59 -48.45 -5.54
C LEU A 10 24.89 -47.03 -6.03
N VAL A 11 26.11 -46.81 -6.56
CA VAL A 11 26.53 -45.50 -7.06
C VAL A 11 25.82 -45.12 -8.37
N VAL A 12 25.68 -46.11 -9.30
CA VAL A 12 25.04 -45.87 -10.61
C VAL A 12 23.53 -45.65 -10.48
N PHE A 13 22.88 -46.37 -9.57
CA PHE A 13 21.43 -46.21 -9.31
C PHE A 13 21.09 -45.11 -8.30
N CYS A 14 22.07 -44.40 -7.78
CA CYS A 14 21.81 -43.26 -6.91
C CYS A 14 21.27 -42.06 -7.75
N PRO A 15 20.07 -41.59 -7.51
CA PRO A 15 19.51 -40.42 -8.24
C PRO A 15 20.08 -39.10 -7.70
N CYS A 16 21.38 -39.04 -7.40
CA CYS A 16 22.03 -37.92 -6.72
C CYS A 16 21.84 -36.60 -7.49
N ALA A 17 21.88 -36.62 -8.82
CA ALA A 17 21.67 -35.46 -9.65
C ALA A 17 20.23 -34.91 -9.51
N PHE A 18 19.23 -35.80 -9.43
CA PHE A 18 17.84 -35.43 -9.25
C PHE A 18 17.58 -34.85 -7.85
N VAL A 19 18.17 -35.46 -6.82
CA VAL A 19 18.03 -34.99 -5.42
C VAL A 19 18.62 -33.61 -5.23
N LEU A 20 19.68 -33.24 -5.96
CA LEU A 20 20.30 -31.93 -5.88
C LEU A 20 19.64 -30.88 -6.81
N ALA A 21 19.03 -31.31 -7.91
CA ALA A 21 18.44 -30.38 -8.89
C ALA A 21 17.29 -29.57 -8.33
N THR A 22 16.35 -30.21 -7.62
CA THR A 22 15.17 -29.56 -7.07
C THR A 22 15.50 -28.48 -6.03
N PRO A 23 16.28 -28.74 -4.97
CA PRO A 23 16.67 -27.70 -4.02
C PRO A 23 17.44 -26.55 -4.66
N THR A 24 18.29 -26.85 -5.65
CA THR A 24 19.06 -25.82 -6.36
C THR A 24 18.13 -24.91 -7.18
N ALA A 25 17.17 -25.48 -7.91
CA ALA A 25 16.20 -24.72 -8.68
C ALA A 25 15.32 -23.84 -7.76
N ILE A 26 14.83 -24.38 -6.65
CA ILE A 26 14.05 -23.62 -5.65
C ILE A 26 14.89 -22.47 -5.08
N SER A 27 16.14 -22.73 -4.68
CA SER A 27 17.03 -21.70 -4.13
C SER A 27 17.30 -20.58 -5.15
N ALA A 28 17.52 -20.95 -6.42
CA ALA A 28 17.68 -19.98 -7.50
C ALA A 28 16.39 -19.16 -7.74
N GLY A 29 15.22 -19.81 -7.69
CA GLY A 29 13.92 -19.16 -7.82
C GLY A 29 13.67 -18.16 -6.70
N ILE A 30 13.90 -18.54 -5.44
CA ILE A 30 13.77 -17.66 -4.27
C ILE A 30 14.76 -16.47 -4.39
N GLY A 31 16.01 -16.73 -4.75
CA GLY A 31 17.01 -15.69 -4.94
C GLY A 31 16.65 -14.69 -6.05
N ASN A 32 16.05 -15.18 -7.13
CA ASN A 32 15.55 -14.30 -8.19
C ASN A 32 14.34 -13.48 -7.75
N ALA A 33 13.38 -14.07 -7.04
CA ALA A 33 12.23 -13.39 -6.46
C ALA A 33 12.67 -12.26 -5.51
N PHE A 34 13.67 -12.52 -4.68
CA PHE A 34 14.23 -11.52 -3.76
C PHE A 34 14.81 -10.29 -4.49
N LYS A 35 15.45 -10.47 -5.64
CA LYS A 35 15.96 -9.36 -6.47
C LYS A 35 14.83 -8.44 -6.97
N HIS A 36 13.62 -8.95 -7.06
CA HIS A 36 12.42 -8.20 -7.46
C HIS A 36 11.58 -7.71 -6.26
N GLY A 37 12.13 -7.78 -5.04
CA GLY A 37 11.46 -7.31 -3.82
C GLY A 37 10.43 -8.30 -3.25
N LEU A 38 10.41 -9.55 -3.72
CA LEU A 38 9.52 -10.60 -3.23
C LEU A 38 10.24 -11.47 -2.20
N LEU A 39 9.73 -11.50 -0.97
CA LEU A 39 10.25 -12.36 0.08
C LEU A 39 9.44 -13.66 0.15
N ILE A 40 10.02 -14.75 -0.36
CA ILE A 40 9.43 -16.08 -0.32
C ILE A 40 10.11 -16.86 0.80
N GLN A 41 9.33 -17.32 1.78
CA GLN A 41 9.86 -17.91 3.01
C GLN A 41 10.29 -19.38 2.86
N SER A 42 9.73 -20.13 1.89
CA SER A 42 10.01 -21.54 1.70
C SER A 42 9.81 -22.00 0.26
N GLY A 43 10.42 -23.13 -0.10
CA GLY A 43 10.19 -23.78 -1.39
C GLY A 43 8.73 -24.22 -1.58
N GLU A 44 8.09 -24.69 -0.52
CA GLU A 44 6.68 -25.05 -0.54
C GLU A 44 5.78 -23.85 -0.90
N ALA A 45 6.08 -22.66 -0.37
CA ALA A 45 5.36 -21.43 -0.73
C ALA A 45 5.52 -21.10 -2.22
N LEU A 46 6.73 -21.30 -2.78
CA LEU A 46 6.99 -21.10 -4.20
C LEU A 46 6.16 -22.07 -5.07
N GLU A 47 6.09 -23.34 -4.69
CA GLU A 47 5.31 -24.36 -5.39
C GLU A 47 3.79 -24.07 -5.32
N ARG A 48 3.30 -23.63 -4.16
CA ARG A 48 1.90 -23.20 -3.99
C ARG A 48 1.55 -22.01 -4.88
N ILE A 49 2.42 -21.02 -4.98
CA ILE A 49 2.24 -19.88 -5.88
C ILE A 49 2.17 -20.37 -7.33
N ALA A 50 3.10 -21.27 -7.72
CA ALA A 50 3.14 -21.82 -9.09
C ALA A 50 1.89 -22.62 -9.47
N SER A 51 1.21 -23.24 -8.51
CA SER A 51 -0.02 -24.01 -8.72
C SER A 51 -1.30 -23.20 -8.57
N SER A 52 -1.20 -21.91 -8.23
CA SER A 52 -2.37 -21.05 -8.02
C SER A 52 -3.04 -20.67 -9.34
N ASN A 53 -4.37 -20.81 -9.39
CA ASN A 53 -5.18 -20.43 -10.54
C ASN A 53 -5.97 -19.13 -10.31
N ILE A 54 -6.02 -18.66 -9.05
CA ILE A 54 -6.78 -17.47 -8.64
C ILE A 54 -5.88 -16.62 -7.77
N ALA A 55 -5.83 -15.31 -8.05
CA ALA A 55 -5.17 -14.32 -7.21
C ALA A 55 -6.23 -13.38 -6.63
N VAL A 56 -6.19 -13.18 -5.33
CA VAL A 56 -7.06 -12.24 -4.61
C VAL A 56 -6.19 -11.12 -4.07
N PHE A 57 -6.55 -9.88 -4.41
CA PHE A 57 -5.81 -8.69 -4.00
C PHE A 57 -6.63 -7.87 -3.02
N ASP A 58 -6.01 -7.47 -1.92
CA ASP A 58 -6.58 -6.42 -1.08
C ASP A 58 -6.49 -5.08 -1.83
N LYS A 59 -7.50 -4.22 -1.61
CA LYS A 59 -7.54 -2.91 -2.25
C LYS A 59 -6.56 -1.93 -1.61
N THR A 60 -6.66 -1.79 -0.28
CA THR A 60 -6.00 -0.69 0.45
C THR A 60 -4.55 -1.05 0.77
N GLY A 61 -3.60 -0.24 0.33
CA GLY A 61 -2.16 -0.48 0.54
C GLY A 61 -1.54 -1.53 -0.39
N THR A 62 -2.36 -2.27 -1.15
CA THR A 62 -1.90 -3.24 -2.16
C THR A 62 -2.12 -2.71 -3.58
N LEU A 63 -3.38 -2.47 -3.96
CA LEU A 63 -3.72 -1.92 -5.27
C LEU A 63 -3.68 -0.38 -5.29
N THR A 64 -3.83 0.24 -4.12
CA THR A 64 -3.80 1.68 -3.96
C THR A 64 -2.59 2.12 -3.14
N LYS A 65 -2.07 3.28 -3.47
CA LYS A 65 -1.09 3.97 -2.63
C LYS A 65 -1.84 4.52 -1.42
N GLU A 66 -1.39 4.24 -0.20
CA GLU A 66 -1.96 4.78 1.06
C GLU A 66 -1.73 6.30 1.22
N LYS A 67 -1.83 7.03 0.12
CA LYS A 67 -1.66 8.48 0.06
C LYS A 67 -2.90 9.08 -0.61
N PRO A 68 -3.89 9.52 0.18
CA PRO A 68 -5.00 10.29 -0.35
C PRO A 68 -4.49 11.50 -1.12
N ALA A 69 -5.16 11.85 -2.21
CA ALA A 69 -4.89 13.04 -2.99
C ALA A 69 -6.22 13.65 -3.46
N VAL A 70 -6.30 14.97 -3.50
CA VAL A 70 -7.44 15.65 -4.11
C VAL A 70 -7.35 15.47 -5.62
N VAL A 71 -8.34 14.78 -6.19
CA VAL A 71 -8.40 14.47 -7.64
C VAL A 71 -9.22 15.53 -8.37
N LYS A 72 -10.28 16.02 -7.74
CA LYS A 72 -11.19 17.01 -8.31
C LYS A 72 -11.80 17.85 -7.20
N VAL A 73 -11.98 19.13 -7.48
CA VAL A 73 -12.78 20.06 -6.67
C VAL A 73 -14.01 20.43 -7.48
N GLN A 74 -15.12 20.61 -6.83
CA GLN A 74 -16.35 21.05 -7.46
C GLN A 74 -17.13 21.94 -6.49
N THR A 75 -17.44 23.14 -6.94
CA THR A 75 -18.26 24.12 -6.18
C THR A 75 -19.71 23.99 -6.62
N LEU A 76 -20.63 24.15 -5.67
CA LEU A 76 -22.08 24.21 -5.92
C LEU A 76 -22.62 25.63 -5.74
N SER A 77 -21.76 26.60 -5.50
CA SER A 77 -22.08 28.01 -5.26
C SER A 77 -21.12 28.91 -6.04
N ASP A 78 -21.29 30.21 -5.95
CA ASP A 78 -20.51 31.23 -6.67
C ASP A 78 -19.07 31.42 -6.12
N ILE A 79 -18.63 30.58 -5.18
CA ILE A 79 -17.24 30.61 -4.71
C ILE A 79 -16.32 29.88 -5.68
N SER A 80 -15.10 30.38 -5.84
CA SER A 80 -14.09 29.73 -6.68
C SER A 80 -13.58 28.42 -6.05
N GLU A 81 -13.04 27.50 -6.88
CA GLU A 81 -12.43 26.27 -6.40
C GLU A 81 -11.24 26.54 -5.47
N ASP A 82 -10.44 27.56 -5.77
CA ASP A 82 -9.31 27.98 -4.92
C ASP A 82 -9.77 28.49 -3.55
N GLU A 83 -10.87 29.23 -3.52
CA GLU A 83 -11.47 29.72 -2.27
C GLU A 83 -11.99 28.56 -1.42
N LEU A 84 -12.69 27.60 -2.04
CA LEU A 84 -13.20 26.41 -1.36
C LEU A 84 -12.05 25.59 -0.75
N ILE A 85 -10.99 25.38 -1.51
CA ILE A 85 -9.80 24.64 -1.02
C ILE A 85 -9.10 25.39 0.10
N LYS A 86 -9.00 26.70 0.01
CA LYS A 86 -8.41 27.53 1.06
C LYS A 86 -9.19 27.46 2.37
N ILE A 87 -10.52 27.50 2.30
CA ILE A 87 -11.41 27.33 3.45
C ILE A 87 -11.22 25.95 4.06
N ALA A 88 -11.28 24.88 3.25
CA ALA A 88 -11.12 23.51 3.69
C ALA A 88 -9.74 23.26 4.33
N ALA A 89 -8.68 23.76 3.72
CA ALA A 89 -7.31 23.66 4.24
C ALA A 89 -7.18 24.40 5.58
N SER A 90 -7.83 25.54 5.74
CA SER A 90 -7.80 26.29 7.00
C SER A 90 -8.42 25.51 8.14
N GLY A 91 -9.57 24.87 7.93
CA GLY A 91 -10.21 24.01 8.92
C GLY A 91 -9.43 22.73 9.23
N GLU A 92 -8.81 22.14 8.22
CA GLU A 92 -8.03 20.89 8.38
C GLU A 92 -6.59 21.10 8.84
N ALA A 93 -6.11 22.35 8.95
CA ALA A 93 -4.72 22.66 9.35
C ALA A 93 -4.35 22.10 10.73
N LEU A 94 -5.32 21.93 11.62
CA LEU A 94 -5.12 21.36 12.96
C LEU A 94 -5.32 19.82 13.01
N SER A 95 -5.66 19.19 11.88
CA SER A 95 -5.95 17.76 11.81
C SER A 95 -4.74 16.96 11.32
N ASN A 96 -4.44 15.85 12.00
CA ASN A 96 -3.41 14.91 11.57
C ASN A 96 -3.94 13.81 10.63
N HIS A 97 -5.19 13.88 10.20
CA HIS A 97 -5.81 12.88 9.35
C HIS A 97 -5.15 12.84 7.95
N PRO A 98 -4.98 11.67 7.32
CA PRO A 98 -4.40 11.58 5.96
C PRO A 98 -5.11 12.44 4.91
N ILE A 99 -6.44 12.56 5.01
CA ILE A 99 -7.25 13.43 4.12
C ILE A 99 -6.89 14.91 4.33
N ALA A 100 -6.73 15.34 5.58
CA ALA A 100 -6.33 16.71 5.89
C ALA A 100 -4.99 17.08 5.24
N ARG A 101 -4.03 16.16 5.31
CA ARG A 101 -2.73 16.33 4.63
C ARG A 101 -2.87 16.44 3.12
N ALA A 102 -3.78 15.67 2.51
CA ALA A 102 -4.04 15.74 1.08
C ALA A 102 -4.61 17.11 0.67
N ILE A 103 -5.55 17.66 1.43
CA ILE A 103 -6.14 18.97 1.21
C ILE A 103 -5.08 20.07 1.40
N MET A 104 -4.29 19.99 2.47
CA MET A 104 -3.18 20.91 2.73
C MET A 104 -2.14 20.91 1.61
N TYR A 105 -1.81 19.73 1.09
CA TYR A 105 -0.85 19.60 0.00
C TYR A 105 -1.38 20.18 -1.33
N TYR A 106 -2.69 20.05 -1.56
CA TYR A 106 -3.35 20.59 -2.77
C TYR A 106 -3.49 22.11 -2.71
N ASN A 107 -3.69 22.67 -1.51
CA ASN A 107 -3.82 24.11 -1.32
C ASN A 107 -2.50 24.83 -1.63
N LYS A 108 -2.53 25.76 -2.58
CA LYS A 108 -1.41 26.63 -2.95
C LYS A 108 -1.55 28.04 -2.43
N SER A 109 -2.72 28.37 -1.91
CA SER A 109 -3.06 29.67 -1.34
C SER A 109 -2.73 29.65 0.16
N GLY A 110 -2.61 30.80 0.80
CA GLY A 110 -2.45 30.89 2.25
C GLY A 110 -3.63 30.24 3.01
N LEU A 111 -3.59 30.34 4.33
CA LEU A 111 -4.68 29.90 5.19
C LEU A 111 -5.42 31.10 5.76
N TYR A 112 -6.69 30.90 6.10
CA TYR A 112 -7.46 31.85 6.90
C TYR A 112 -7.15 31.66 8.37
N GLU A 113 -7.26 32.74 9.15
CA GLU A 113 -7.29 32.62 10.60
C GLU A 113 -8.64 32.07 11.02
N ILE A 114 -8.64 30.94 11.71
CA ILE A 114 -9.85 30.27 12.17
C ILE A 114 -10.05 30.44 13.66
N LYS A 115 -11.32 30.53 14.09
CA LYS A 115 -11.73 30.58 15.49
C LYS A 115 -12.70 29.44 15.80
N ASN A 116 -12.90 29.18 17.07
CA ASN A 116 -13.91 28.21 17.54
C ASN A 116 -13.84 26.82 16.88
N HIS A 117 -12.63 26.34 16.53
CA HIS A 117 -12.44 25.03 15.91
C HIS A 117 -12.90 23.91 16.85
N LYS A 118 -13.80 23.05 16.36
CA LYS A 118 -14.31 21.86 17.05
C LYS A 118 -14.27 20.66 16.12
N THR A 119 -13.78 19.55 16.62
CA THR A 119 -13.85 18.26 15.89
C THR A 119 -15.09 17.51 16.35
N LEU A 120 -15.96 17.17 15.41
CA LEU A 120 -17.15 16.36 15.63
C LEU A 120 -16.81 14.90 15.27
N ALA A 121 -16.73 14.04 16.28
CA ALA A 121 -16.36 12.65 16.06
C ALA A 121 -17.31 11.95 15.08
N GLY A 122 -16.77 11.44 13.97
CA GLY A 122 -17.52 10.76 12.93
C GLY A 122 -18.29 11.66 11.96
N SER A 123 -18.32 12.99 12.16
CA SER A 123 -19.09 13.92 11.33
C SER A 123 -18.22 14.95 10.62
N GLY A 124 -17.09 15.33 11.20
CA GLY A 124 -16.23 16.33 10.56
C GLY A 124 -15.68 17.36 11.53
N ILE A 125 -15.61 18.62 11.08
CA ILE A 125 -15.11 19.74 11.87
C ILE A 125 -16.02 20.97 11.70
N GLU A 126 -16.13 21.76 12.76
CA GLU A 126 -16.75 23.09 12.74
C GLU A 126 -15.70 24.13 13.09
N PHE A 127 -15.76 25.27 12.42
CA PHE A 127 -14.87 26.42 12.67
C PHE A 127 -15.48 27.71 12.16
N GLU A 128 -14.93 28.83 12.57
CA GLU A 128 -15.38 30.16 12.20
C GLU A 128 -14.29 30.88 11.43
N ILE A 129 -14.68 31.53 10.31
CA ILE A 129 -13.86 32.46 9.52
C ILE A 129 -14.65 33.77 9.38
N ASP A 130 -14.08 34.88 9.79
CA ASP A 130 -14.65 36.22 9.68
C ASP A 130 -16.11 36.33 10.19
N GLY A 131 -16.39 35.66 11.33
CA GLY A 131 -17.71 35.67 11.95
C GLY A 131 -18.73 34.72 11.30
N LYS A 132 -18.35 33.94 10.29
CA LYS A 132 -19.19 32.93 9.66
C LYS A 132 -18.82 31.51 10.15
N ASN A 133 -19.83 30.80 10.61
CA ASN A 133 -19.65 29.39 10.98
C ASN A 133 -19.61 28.51 9.73
N ILE A 134 -18.62 27.67 9.67
CA ILE A 134 -18.40 26.70 8.59
C ILE A 134 -18.42 25.31 9.20
N CYS A 135 -19.20 24.42 8.60
CA CYS A 135 -19.22 23.00 8.89
C CYS A 135 -18.59 22.28 7.70
N TRP A 136 -17.57 21.47 8.00
CA TRP A 136 -16.86 20.66 7.02
C TRP A 136 -17.04 19.19 7.38
N GLU A 137 -17.75 18.45 6.54
CA GLU A 137 -18.04 17.03 6.73
C GLU A 137 -17.02 16.17 5.98
N LYS A 138 -16.64 15.01 6.58
CA LYS A 138 -15.66 14.08 6.03
C LYS A 138 -16.30 12.85 5.46
#